data_168a27edd6f2b0a7e8ce0c3baa5a6e94
#
_entry.id   168a27edd6f2b0a7e8ce0c3baa5a6e94
#
_cell.length_a   1.000
_cell.length_b   1.000
_cell.length_c   1.000
_cell.angle_alpha   90.00
_cell.angle_beta   90.00
_cell.angle_gamma   90.00
#
_symmetry.space_group_name_H-M   'P 1'
#
loop_
_entity.id
_entity.type
_entity.pdbx_description
1 polymer ?
#
loop_
_entity_poly.entity_id
_entity_poly.type
_entity_poly.pdbx_seq_one_letter_code
_entity_poly.pdbx_strand_id
1 'polypeptide(L)'
;MPQKTKHTPMMEQYFSIKTQYQDAFLFYRLGDFYELFYEDALQVAQLLELTLTSRNKNAEDPIPMCGVPYHAAANYIDTLVEQGYKVAICEQVEDPKTTKGMVKREVVQLVTPGTVMDGKGLSAKDNNFLTALAFDGTHYGFAYVDLTTGELRSAVLEDEEAVLNEASALQTKEVVFTSDIPVSVSELLESRLGVIFSTQEAYEENSEFQFLTSELTNPLEKEVTGKLLSYLAVTQKRSLDHIQKAVAYQPDHFLKMDYYSKFNLELTQSIRTGKKQGTLLWLLDETKTAMGGRLLKQWLDRPLIQQSQIAARQDQVAALIHAFFERADLQEALTKVYDLERLAGRVAFGSVNGRDLIQLRTSLQQVPYIHAILSGIDHGEWSELLTRLEPMDDLVSLIDTAINEDAPLQVTEGNIIKDGFNDQLDQYREAMRNGKKWLAELEAKERQATGIKNLKVGFNRVFGYYIEVTKSNLTNLEEGRY
;
A
#
# COMPACT_ATOMS: atom_id res chain seq x y z
N MET A 1 2.19 49.60 6.37
CA MET A 1 1.38 48.37 6.24
C MET A 1 1.96 47.62 5.03
N PRO A 2 2.49 46.40 5.16
CA PRO A 2 2.94 45.66 3.99
C PRO A 2 1.72 45.33 3.15
N GLN A 3 1.80 45.59 1.85
CA GLN A 3 0.80 45.23 0.87
C GLN A 3 0.60 43.72 0.94
N LYS A 4 -0.61 43.23 1.24
CA LYS A 4 -0.99 41.83 1.07
C LYS A 4 -0.79 41.50 -0.40
N THR A 5 0.24 40.76 -0.73
CA THR A 5 0.40 40.10 -2.04
C THR A 5 -0.86 39.30 -2.31
N LYS A 6 -1.67 39.75 -3.28
CA LYS A 6 -2.87 39.00 -3.70
C LYS A 6 -2.38 37.68 -4.36
N HIS A 7 -2.45 36.60 -3.60
CA HIS A 7 -2.23 35.27 -4.17
C HIS A 7 -3.30 34.94 -5.23
N THR A 8 -2.95 34.20 -6.23
CA THR A 8 -3.95 33.63 -7.16
C THR A 8 -4.86 32.67 -6.41
N PRO A 9 -6.12 32.47 -6.80
CA PRO A 9 -7.04 31.52 -6.15
C PRO A 9 -6.44 30.12 -5.95
N MET A 10 -5.63 29.65 -6.91
CA MET A 10 -4.92 28.39 -6.81
C MET A 10 -3.88 28.39 -5.66
N MET A 11 -3.13 29.49 -5.50
CA MET A 11 -2.15 29.60 -4.41
C MET A 11 -2.82 29.76 -3.05
N GLU A 12 -3.98 30.38 -2.99
CA GLU A 12 -4.79 30.44 -1.75
C GLU A 12 -5.24 29.01 -1.34
N GLN A 13 -5.69 28.20 -2.29
CA GLN A 13 -6.02 26.78 -2.03
C GLN A 13 -4.78 25.99 -1.59
N TYR A 14 -3.65 26.17 -2.27
CA TYR A 14 -2.39 25.54 -1.90
C TYR A 14 -1.99 25.83 -0.45
N PHE A 15 -1.98 27.12 -0.06
CA PHE A 15 -1.62 27.51 1.31
C PHE A 15 -2.62 27.00 2.35
N SER A 16 -3.91 27.02 2.04
CA SER A 16 -4.94 26.45 2.94
C SER A 16 -4.69 24.98 3.24
N ILE A 17 -4.26 24.20 2.23
CA ILE A 17 -3.93 22.80 2.38
C ILE A 17 -2.57 22.64 3.08
N LYS A 18 -1.53 23.35 2.63
CA LYS A 18 -0.18 23.24 3.21
C LYS A 18 -0.15 23.57 4.70
N THR A 19 -0.96 24.52 5.16
CA THR A 19 -1.07 24.87 6.59
C THR A 19 -1.54 23.70 7.46
N GLN A 20 -2.28 22.73 6.89
CA GLN A 20 -2.73 21.54 7.60
C GLN A 20 -1.67 20.40 7.60
N TYR A 21 -0.67 20.48 6.70
CA TYR A 21 0.38 19.46 6.52
C TYR A 21 1.77 20.11 6.51
N GLN A 22 2.08 20.88 7.55
CA GLN A 22 3.31 21.68 7.62
C GLN A 22 4.57 20.81 7.65
N ASP A 23 4.50 19.64 8.27
CA ASP A 23 5.58 18.67 8.44
C ASP A 23 5.72 17.67 7.28
N ALA A 24 4.95 17.85 6.19
CA ALA A 24 4.98 16.98 5.03
C ALA A 24 5.19 17.75 3.74
N PHE A 25 5.92 17.20 2.79
CA PHE A 25 6.01 17.74 1.44
C PHE A 25 4.66 17.59 0.72
N LEU A 26 4.13 18.69 0.20
CA LEU A 26 2.83 18.69 -0.47
C LEU A 26 2.99 18.44 -1.98
N PHE A 27 2.67 17.23 -2.42
CA PHE A 27 2.59 16.84 -3.83
C PHE A 27 1.24 17.29 -4.40
N TYR A 28 1.21 18.49 -4.97
CA TYR A 28 -0.02 19.17 -5.39
C TYR A 28 -0.33 18.90 -6.85
N ARG A 29 -1.43 18.19 -7.14
CA ARG A 29 -1.81 17.78 -8.50
C ARG A 29 -2.19 18.97 -9.38
N LEU A 30 -1.49 19.13 -10.50
CA LEU A 30 -1.79 20.09 -11.56
C LEU A 30 -1.65 19.41 -12.93
N GLY A 31 -2.80 19.03 -13.50
CA GLY A 31 -2.83 18.28 -14.75
C GLY A 31 -2.09 16.94 -14.64
N ASP A 32 -1.06 16.72 -15.45
CA ASP A 32 -0.30 15.48 -15.48
C ASP A 32 0.91 15.46 -14.53
N PHE A 33 1.04 16.49 -13.67
CA PHE A 33 2.16 16.62 -12.74
C PHE A 33 1.67 16.74 -11.30
N TYR A 34 2.52 16.31 -10.36
CA TYR A 34 2.54 16.83 -9.02
C TYR A 34 3.57 17.95 -8.96
N GLU A 35 3.14 19.13 -8.61
CA GLU A 35 4.00 20.31 -8.45
C GLU A 35 4.18 20.63 -6.98
N LEU A 36 5.39 21.02 -6.61
CA LEU A 36 5.77 21.51 -5.29
C LEU A 36 6.19 22.97 -5.42
N PHE A 37 5.91 23.76 -4.39
CA PHE A 37 6.16 25.20 -4.39
C PHE A 37 6.93 25.64 -3.16
N TYR A 38 7.56 26.82 -3.25
CA TYR A 38 8.28 27.48 -2.18
C TYR A 38 9.34 26.56 -1.54
N GLU A 39 9.34 26.45 -0.22
CA GLU A 39 10.33 25.68 0.54
C GLU A 39 10.31 24.19 0.17
N ASP A 40 9.11 23.61 0.00
CA ASP A 40 8.98 22.21 -0.46
C ASP A 40 9.70 21.98 -1.80
N ALA A 41 9.60 22.96 -2.73
CA ALA A 41 10.27 22.84 -4.02
C ALA A 41 11.78 22.93 -3.90
N LEU A 42 12.30 23.81 -3.04
CA LEU A 42 13.73 23.97 -2.82
C LEU A 42 14.36 22.72 -2.24
N GLN A 43 13.74 22.17 -1.19
CA GLN A 43 14.22 20.98 -0.50
C GLN A 43 14.10 19.73 -1.38
N VAL A 44 12.92 19.48 -1.96
CA VAL A 44 12.68 18.29 -2.78
C VAL A 44 13.50 18.29 -4.07
N ALA A 45 13.71 19.47 -4.70
CA ALA A 45 14.58 19.56 -5.87
C ALA A 45 16.01 19.16 -5.55
N GLN A 46 16.52 19.49 -4.35
CA GLN A 46 17.84 19.07 -3.90
C GLN A 46 17.89 17.59 -3.53
N LEU A 47 16.90 17.08 -2.78
CA LEU A 47 16.86 15.70 -2.31
C LEU A 47 16.70 14.67 -3.45
N LEU A 48 15.94 15.03 -4.49
CA LEU A 48 15.61 14.15 -5.62
C LEU A 48 16.35 14.53 -6.90
N GLU A 49 17.30 15.49 -6.85
CA GLU A 49 18.04 15.98 -8.01
C GLU A 49 17.15 16.48 -9.16
N LEU A 50 16.00 17.10 -8.79
CA LEU A 50 15.05 17.63 -9.77
C LEU A 50 15.46 19.02 -10.24
N THR A 51 15.05 19.37 -11.46
CA THR A 51 15.22 20.74 -11.97
C THR A 51 14.32 21.71 -11.21
N LEU A 52 14.93 22.63 -10.47
CA LEU A 52 14.23 23.76 -9.87
C LEU A 52 13.90 24.78 -10.97
N THR A 53 12.65 25.18 -11.05
CA THR A 53 12.16 26.22 -11.96
C THR A 53 11.37 27.25 -11.17
N SER A 54 10.71 28.18 -11.84
CA SER A 54 9.83 29.12 -11.19
C SER A 54 8.55 29.33 -11.98
N ARG A 55 7.44 29.43 -11.24
CA ARG A 55 6.18 29.89 -11.77
C ARG A 55 6.22 31.41 -11.87
N ASN A 56 5.66 31.98 -12.94
CA ASN A 56 5.67 33.42 -13.20
C ASN A 56 7.09 34.02 -13.27
N LYS A 57 7.95 33.45 -14.10
CA LYS A 57 9.37 33.87 -14.27
C LYS A 57 9.59 35.35 -14.48
N ASN A 58 8.59 36.09 -14.98
CA ASN A 58 8.64 37.51 -15.26
C ASN A 58 8.03 38.38 -14.13
N ALA A 59 7.61 37.79 -13.03
CA ALA A 59 7.14 38.54 -11.86
C ALA A 59 8.31 39.11 -11.06
N GLU A 60 8.07 40.16 -10.28
CA GLU A 60 9.07 40.70 -9.35
C GLU A 60 9.50 39.67 -8.29
N ASP A 61 8.61 38.75 -7.93
CA ASP A 61 8.86 37.64 -6.98
C ASP A 61 8.42 36.30 -7.59
N PRO A 62 9.30 35.62 -8.35
CA PRO A 62 8.98 34.36 -8.99
C PRO A 62 8.90 33.24 -7.95
N ILE A 63 7.83 32.44 -7.99
CA ILE A 63 7.58 31.35 -7.05
C ILE A 63 8.46 30.15 -7.41
N PRO A 64 9.40 29.71 -6.54
CA PRO A 64 10.17 28.48 -6.75
C PRO A 64 9.24 27.29 -6.91
N MET A 65 9.55 26.42 -7.87
CA MET A 65 8.71 25.28 -8.19
C MET A 65 9.56 24.15 -8.76
N CYS A 66 9.23 22.91 -8.39
CA CYS A 66 9.65 21.70 -9.08
C CYS A 66 8.45 20.77 -9.28
N GLY A 67 8.56 19.74 -10.10
CA GLY A 67 7.45 18.84 -10.32
C GLY A 67 7.89 17.52 -10.91
N VAL A 68 7.07 16.50 -10.67
CA VAL A 68 7.24 15.14 -11.18
C VAL A 68 5.98 14.70 -11.93
N PRO A 69 6.09 13.93 -13.02
CA PRO A 69 4.93 13.35 -13.68
C PRO A 69 4.16 12.44 -12.71
N TYR A 70 2.83 12.55 -12.67
CA TYR A 70 2.02 11.80 -11.69
C TYR A 70 2.20 10.28 -11.79
N HIS A 71 2.36 9.76 -13.00
CA HIS A 71 2.56 8.34 -13.23
C HIS A 71 3.93 7.82 -12.77
N ALA A 72 4.88 8.70 -12.51
CA ALA A 72 6.22 8.36 -12.01
C ALA A 72 6.40 8.75 -10.53
N ALA A 73 5.41 9.39 -9.91
CA ALA A 73 5.52 9.99 -8.58
C ALA A 73 5.84 8.97 -7.48
N ALA A 74 5.34 7.73 -7.58
CA ALA A 74 5.56 6.69 -6.59
C ALA A 74 7.05 6.49 -6.25
N ASN A 75 7.93 6.41 -7.25
CA ASN A 75 9.36 6.23 -7.00
C ASN A 75 10.00 7.41 -6.26
N TYR A 76 9.54 8.64 -6.52
CA TYR A 76 10.04 9.84 -5.85
C TYR A 76 9.53 9.93 -4.42
N ILE A 77 8.26 9.58 -4.20
CA ILE A 77 7.65 9.51 -2.87
C ILE A 77 8.39 8.47 -2.02
N ASP A 78 8.61 7.26 -2.55
CA ASP A 78 9.35 6.21 -1.87
C ASP A 78 10.73 6.71 -1.41
N THR A 79 11.48 7.38 -2.30
CA THR A 79 12.81 7.91 -1.97
C THR A 79 12.78 8.93 -0.83
N LEU A 80 11.77 9.82 -0.81
CA LEU A 80 11.62 10.80 0.27
C LEU A 80 11.25 10.14 1.60
N VAL A 81 10.32 9.19 1.54
CA VAL A 81 9.84 8.48 2.73
C VAL A 81 10.92 7.57 3.32
N GLU A 82 11.76 6.92 2.50
CA GLU A 82 12.94 6.18 2.95
C GLU A 82 13.96 7.07 3.69
N GLN A 83 14.03 8.35 3.33
CA GLN A 83 14.87 9.34 4.00
C GLN A 83 14.20 9.94 5.27
N GLY A 84 13.03 9.46 5.66
CA GLY A 84 12.33 9.89 6.86
C GLY A 84 11.36 11.05 6.66
N TYR A 85 11.12 11.52 5.43
CA TYR A 85 10.17 12.60 5.15
C TYR A 85 8.75 12.08 5.01
N LYS A 86 7.78 12.94 5.34
CA LYS A 86 6.35 12.70 5.10
C LYS A 86 5.93 13.37 3.80
N VAL A 87 5.02 12.75 3.05
CA VAL A 87 4.52 13.25 1.77
C VAL A 87 3.00 13.27 1.76
N ALA A 88 2.40 14.44 1.61
CA ALA A 88 0.96 14.63 1.45
C ALA A 88 0.60 14.61 -0.03
N ILE A 89 -0.18 13.62 -0.45
CA ILE A 89 -0.65 13.47 -1.84
C ILE A 89 -1.97 14.23 -1.99
N CYS A 90 -1.95 15.29 -2.77
CA CYS A 90 -3.11 16.15 -3.01
C CYS A 90 -3.62 15.99 -4.44
N GLU A 91 -4.82 15.43 -4.56
CA GLU A 91 -5.48 15.12 -5.83
C GLU A 91 -6.61 16.08 -6.17
N GLN A 92 -6.94 16.15 -7.46
CA GLN A 92 -8.14 16.80 -7.96
C GLN A 92 -9.35 15.89 -7.70
N VAL A 93 -10.27 16.36 -6.84
CA VAL A 93 -11.46 15.57 -6.46
C VAL A 93 -12.70 15.91 -7.29
N GLU A 94 -12.57 16.84 -8.25
CA GLU A 94 -13.60 17.22 -9.19
C GLU A 94 -13.12 17.03 -10.63
N ASP A 95 -14.04 16.69 -11.54
CA ASP A 95 -13.72 16.59 -12.98
C ASP A 95 -13.49 17.99 -13.57
N PRO A 96 -12.29 18.28 -14.11
CA PRO A 96 -11.98 19.57 -14.75
C PRO A 96 -12.90 19.92 -15.90
N LYS A 97 -13.53 18.92 -16.55
CA LYS A 97 -14.43 19.14 -17.72
C LYS A 97 -15.81 19.62 -17.32
N THR A 98 -16.25 19.32 -16.11
CA THR A 98 -17.60 19.65 -15.61
C THR A 98 -17.61 20.81 -14.63
N THR A 99 -16.47 21.13 -14.01
CA THR A 99 -16.35 22.17 -12.99
C THR A 99 -16.26 23.57 -13.60
N LYS A 100 -17.19 24.45 -13.21
CA LYS A 100 -17.13 25.88 -13.54
C LYS A 100 -16.26 26.59 -12.50
N GLY A 101 -15.01 26.88 -12.85
CA GLY A 101 -14.08 27.59 -11.97
C GLY A 101 -12.84 26.76 -11.62
N MET A 102 -12.31 26.97 -10.41
CA MET A 102 -11.12 26.26 -9.94
C MET A 102 -11.52 24.87 -9.42
N VAL A 103 -10.88 23.83 -9.94
CA VAL A 103 -11.07 22.45 -9.50
C VAL A 103 -10.66 22.30 -8.04
N LYS A 104 -11.52 21.68 -7.24
CA LYS A 104 -11.25 21.37 -5.83
C LYS A 104 -10.16 20.33 -5.72
N ARG A 105 -9.25 20.54 -4.77
CA ARG A 105 -8.19 19.60 -4.44
C ARG A 105 -8.19 19.31 -2.95
N GLU A 106 -7.91 18.07 -2.63
CA GLU A 106 -7.83 17.59 -1.25
C GLU A 106 -6.65 16.62 -1.10
N VAL A 107 -6.08 16.57 0.09
CA VAL A 107 -5.12 15.50 0.42
C VAL A 107 -5.90 14.21 0.56
N VAL A 108 -5.55 13.24 -0.27
CA VAL A 108 -6.18 11.91 -0.31
C VAL A 108 -5.39 10.88 0.48
N GLN A 109 -4.11 11.16 0.76
CA GLN A 109 -3.26 10.28 1.53
C GLN A 109 -2.06 11.06 2.08
N LEU A 110 -1.65 10.75 3.31
CA LEU A 110 -0.36 11.14 3.88
C LEU A 110 0.51 9.88 3.96
N VAL A 111 1.58 9.85 3.17
CA VAL A 111 2.55 8.75 3.16
C VAL A 111 3.67 9.09 4.14
N THR A 112 3.92 8.20 5.08
CA THR A 112 4.95 8.34 6.11
C THR A 112 5.80 7.07 6.19
N PRO A 113 6.98 7.06 6.81
CA PRO A 113 7.82 5.87 6.92
C PRO A 113 7.12 4.64 7.52
N GLY A 114 6.17 4.84 8.44
CA GLY A 114 5.39 3.76 9.05
C GLY A 114 4.16 3.32 8.23
N THR A 115 3.75 4.09 7.22
CA THR A 115 2.52 3.82 6.45
C THR A 115 2.76 3.43 4.99
N VAL A 116 4.01 3.17 4.59
CA VAL A 116 4.33 2.67 3.25
C VAL A 116 3.73 1.28 3.07
N MET A 117 2.93 1.11 2.01
CA MET A 117 2.35 -0.19 1.65
C MET A 117 3.09 -0.89 0.51
N ASP A 118 3.45 -0.15 -0.51
CA ASP A 118 4.17 -0.63 -1.69
C ASP A 118 5.34 0.31 -1.94
N GLY A 119 6.57 -0.20 -1.99
CA GLY A 119 7.74 0.63 -2.25
C GLY A 119 8.97 -0.22 -2.55
N LYS A 120 9.91 0.33 -3.31
CA LYS A 120 11.17 -0.34 -3.64
C LYS A 120 12.04 -0.61 -2.40
N GLY A 121 11.86 0.18 -1.35
CA GLY A 121 12.58 0.05 -0.08
C GLY A 121 12.02 -1.01 0.86
N LEU A 122 10.82 -1.53 0.59
CA LEU A 122 10.21 -2.57 1.42
C LEU A 122 10.45 -3.95 0.82
N SER A 123 11.35 -4.71 1.43
CA SER A 123 11.58 -6.11 1.05
C SER A 123 10.32 -6.95 1.29
N ALA A 124 10.08 -7.95 0.45
CA ALA A 124 8.95 -8.86 0.61
C ALA A 124 8.98 -9.61 1.97
N LYS A 125 10.18 -9.87 2.49
CA LYS A 125 10.40 -10.60 3.76
C LYS A 125 10.56 -9.68 4.97
N ASP A 126 10.35 -8.36 4.84
CA ASP A 126 10.38 -7.41 5.95
C ASP A 126 9.00 -6.84 6.25
N ASN A 127 8.69 -6.65 7.53
CA ASN A 127 7.53 -5.90 7.97
C ASN A 127 7.80 -4.40 7.93
N ASN A 128 6.73 -3.60 7.90
CA ASN A 128 6.80 -2.14 8.08
C ASN A 128 5.88 -1.73 9.22
N PHE A 129 6.42 -1.72 10.43
CA PHE A 129 5.63 -1.42 11.62
C PHE A 129 5.54 0.08 11.89
N LEU A 130 4.31 0.56 12.00
CA LEU A 130 3.96 1.82 12.64
C LEU A 130 3.63 1.54 14.09
N THR A 131 4.22 2.25 15.03
CA THR A 131 3.96 2.07 16.46
C THR A 131 3.27 3.29 17.07
N ALA A 132 2.57 3.08 18.16
CA ALA A 132 2.00 4.15 18.97
C ALA A 132 2.35 3.95 20.45
N LEU A 133 2.47 5.07 21.16
CA LEU A 133 2.74 5.14 22.60
C LEU A 133 1.67 5.99 23.30
N ALA A 134 1.24 5.53 24.47
CA ALA A 134 0.46 6.29 25.45
C ALA A 134 1.07 6.10 26.84
N PHE A 135 0.86 7.04 27.75
CA PHE A 135 1.40 6.97 29.12
C PHE A 135 0.32 7.32 30.12
N ASP A 136 0.08 6.46 31.11
CA ASP A 136 -0.92 6.66 32.15
C ASP A 136 -0.37 7.32 33.44
N GLY A 137 0.90 7.70 33.44
CA GLY A 137 1.63 8.20 34.59
C GLY A 137 2.48 7.13 35.30
N THR A 138 2.32 5.86 34.95
CA THR A 138 3.04 4.72 35.58
C THR A 138 3.55 3.73 34.55
N HIS A 139 2.74 3.41 33.54
CA HIS A 139 3.02 2.40 32.53
C HIS A 139 2.87 3.00 31.13
N TYR A 140 3.49 2.36 30.16
CA TYR A 140 3.40 2.72 28.76
C TYR A 140 2.46 1.74 28.03
N GLY A 141 1.41 2.27 27.40
CA GLY A 141 0.68 1.56 26.36
C GLY A 141 1.51 1.55 25.08
N PHE A 142 1.69 0.40 24.49
CA PHE A 142 2.43 0.19 23.26
C PHE A 142 1.56 -0.55 22.27
N ALA A 143 1.32 0.03 21.12
CA ALA A 143 0.61 -0.64 20.03
C ALA A 143 1.41 -0.56 18.73
N TYR A 144 1.27 -1.57 17.89
CA TYR A 144 1.86 -1.53 16.56
C TYR A 144 0.95 -2.16 15.50
N VAL A 145 1.09 -1.68 14.29
CA VAL A 145 0.41 -2.19 13.12
C VAL A 145 1.38 -2.32 11.95
N ASP A 146 1.27 -3.39 11.18
CA ASP A 146 1.81 -3.46 9.83
C ASP A 146 0.67 -3.26 8.84
N LEU A 147 0.61 -2.08 8.24
CA LEU A 147 -0.44 -1.71 7.31
C LEU A 147 -0.45 -2.61 6.06
N THR A 148 0.69 -3.22 5.71
CA THR A 148 0.80 -4.09 4.53
C THR A 148 0.19 -5.48 4.74
N THR A 149 0.18 -5.97 5.98
CA THR A 149 -0.29 -7.31 6.35
C THR A 149 -1.57 -7.29 7.18
N GLY A 150 -1.91 -6.14 7.75
CA GLY A 150 -3.06 -5.98 8.66
C GLY A 150 -2.79 -6.47 10.08
N GLU A 151 -1.56 -6.87 10.43
CA GLU A 151 -1.20 -7.28 11.80
C GLU A 151 -1.36 -6.10 12.76
N LEU A 152 -2.12 -6.26 13.85
CA LEU A 152 -2.34 -5.26 14.88
C LEU A 152 -2.17 -5.89 16.25
N ARG A 153 -1.25 -5.34 17.06
CA ARG A 153 -0.97 -5.84 18.42
C ARG A 153 -0.80 -4.73 19.42
N SER A 154 -1.00 -5.07 20.69
CA SER A 154 -0.87 -4.15 21.80
C SER A 154 -0.28 -4.82 23.05
N ALA A 155 0.42 -4.03 23.86
CA ALA A 155 0.99 -4.45 25.13
C ALA A 155 1.05 -3.30 26.13
N VAL A 156 1.18 -3.62 27.42
CA VAL A 156 1.56 -2.67 28.48
C VAL A 156 3.00 -2.92 28.84
N LEU A 157 3.81 -1.85 28.89
CA LEU A 157 5.23 -1.88 29.20
C LEU A 157 5.50 -1.15 30.52
N GLU A 158 6.45 -1.64 31.28
CA GLU A 158 6.70 -1.15 32.64
C GLU A 158 7.53 0.13 32.66
N ASP A 159 8.49 0.29 31.74
CA ASP A 159 9.46 1.36 31.77
C ASP A 159 9.96 1.77 30.36
N GLU A 160 10.79 2.81 30.31
CA GLU A 160 11.38 3.35 29.08
C GLU A 160 12.32 2.36 28.38
N GLU A 161 13.00 1.49 29.14
CA GLU A 161 13.88 0.47 28.59
C GLU A 161 13.07 -0.60 27.86
N ALA A 162 11.92 -1.00 28.40
CA ALA A 162 11.00 -1.91 27.74
C ALA A 162 10.45 -1.31 26.44
N VAL A 163 10.15 0.01 26.45
CA VAL A 163 9.73 0.72 25.22
C VAL A 163 10.83 0.69 24.17
N LEU A 164 12.08 0.99 24.53
CA LEU A 164 13.21 0.95 23.61
C LEU A 164 13.41 -0.46 23.04
N ASN A 165 13.35 -1.48 23.87
CA ASN A 165 13.57 -2.86 23.48
C ASN A 165 12.48 -3.35 22.52
N GLU A 166 11.20 -3.02 22.78
CA GLU A 166 10.10 -3.37 21.88
C GLU A 166 10.17 -2.62 20.54
N ALA A 167 10.41 -1.31 20.57
CA ALA A 167 10.57 -0.51 19.35
C ALA A 167 11.77 -0.98 18.50
N SER A 168 12.87 -1.36 19.16
CA SER A 168 14.05 -1.95 18.50
C SER A 168 13.73 -3.31 17.88
N ALA A 169 12.98 -4.17 18.59
CA ALA A 169 12.59 -5.49 18.10
C ALA A 169 11.76 -5.39 16.82
N LEU A 170 10.91 -4.38 16.71
CA LEU A 170 10.08 -4.11 15.53
C LEU A 170 10.82 -3.35 14.44
N GLN A 171 12.03 -2.85 14.70
CA GLN A 171 12.73 -1.94 13.78
C GLN A 171 11.85 -0.76 13.38
N THR A 172 11.15 -0.21 14.37
CA THR A 172 10.20 0.90 14.20
C THR A 172 10.87 2.09 13.53
N LYS A 173 10.21 2.65 12.50
CA LYS A 173 10.66 3.86 11.80
C LYS A 173 9.89 5.09 12.22
N GLU A 174 8.66 4.90 12.68
CA GLU A 174 7.75 5.97 13.05
C GLU A 174 6.98 5.61 14.31
N VAL A 175 6.87 6.57 15.22
CA VAL A 175 6.14 6.45 16.49
C VAL A 175 5.08 7.53 16.57
N VAL A 176 3.83 7.13 16.74
CA VAL A 176 2.70 8.00 17.03
C VAL A 176 2.58 8.15 18.53
N PHE A 177 2.57 9.37 19.04
CA PHE A 177 2.51 9.60 20.49
C PHE A 177 1.61 10.81 20.83
N THR A 178 1.33 10.96 22.11
CA THR A 178 0.59 12.08 22.69
C THR A 178 1.53 13.00 23.45
N SER A 179 1.05 14.20 23.79
CA SER A 179 1.80 15.18 24.58
C SER A 179 2.13 14.70 26.01
N ASP A 180 1.48 13.63 26.49
CA ASP A 180 1.71 13.07 27.83
C ASP A 180 2.96 12.20 27.91
N ILE A 181 3.55 11.81 26.78
CA ILE A 181 4.76 11.00 26.74
C ILE A 181 5.94 11.83 27.27
N PRO A 182 6.72 11.30 28.25
CA PRO A 182 7.92 11.96 28.75
C PRO A 182 8.92 12.26 27.65
N VAL A 183 9.52 13.45 27.67
CA VAL A 183 10.52 13.87 26.69
C VAL A 183 11.73 12.92 26.67
N SER A 184 12.08 12.35 27.82
CA SER A 184 13.14 11.32 27.93
C SER A 184 12.94 10.13 27.00
N VAL A 185 11.70 9.67 26.82
CA VAL A 185 11.37 8.55 25.94
C VAL A 185 11.56 8.93 24.46
N SER A 186 11.09 10.12 24.06
CA SER A 186 11.29 10.58 22.69
C SER A 186 12.76 10.79 22.36
N GLU A 187 13.54 11.43 23.24
CA GLU A 187 14.98 11.59 23.06
C GLU A 187 15.72 10.23 23.03
N LEU A 188 15.30 9.27 23.86
CA LEU A 188 15.87 7.93 23.88
C LEU A 188 15.63 7.20 22.54
N LEU A 189 14.39 7.19 22.05
CA LEU A 189 14.02 6.54 20.80
C LEU A 189 14.68 7.20 19.59
N GLU A 190 14.69 8.54 19.53
CA GLU A 190 15.35 9.29 18.45
C GLU A 190 16.85 9.01 18.41
N SER A 191 17.53 9.15 19.56
CA SER A 191 19.00 8.98 19.62
C SER A 191 19.47 7.56 19.36
N ARG A 192 18.65 6.53 19.69
CA ARG A 192 19.04 5.12 19.56
C ARG A 192 18.56 4.47 18.28
N LEU A 193 17.37 4.83 17.80
CA LEU A 193 16.72 4.16 16.67
C LEU A 193 16.55 5.09 15.47
N GLY A 194 16.71 6.41 15.64
CA GLY A 194 16.49 7.38 14.55
C GLY A 194 15.06 7.42 14.06
N VAL A 195 14.10 7.12 14.94
CA VAL A 195 12.67 7.12 14.60
C VAL A 195 12.16 8.55 14.37
N ILE A 196 11.18 8.69 13.51
CA ILE A 196 10.43 9.94 13.40
C ILE A 196 9.19 9.89 14.29
N PHE A 197 8.72 11.08 14.68
CA PHE A 197 7.54 11.20 15.53
C PHE A 197 6.37 11.80 14.77
N SER A 198 5.18 11.29 15.09
CA SER A 198 3.88 11.83 14.68
C SER A 198 3.01 11.98 15.91
N THR A 199 2.11 12.95 15.92
CA THR A 199 1.25 13.21 17.07
C THR A 199 -0.19 12.85 16.76
N GLN A 200 -0.87 12.22 17.73
CA GLN A 200 -2.30 11.95 17.70
C GLN A 200 -2.87 12.10 19.11
N GLU A 201 -3.45 13.24 19.41
CA GLU A 201 -3.90 13.56 20.79
C GLU A 201 -5.19 12.84 21.18
N ALA A 202 -6.15 12.83 20.30
CA ALA A 202 -7.46 12.26 20.58
C ALA A 202 -7.80 11.11 19.66
N TYR A 203 -8.62 10.19 20.14
CA TYR A 203 -9.31 9.25 19.29
C TYR A 203 -10.80 9.30 19.57
N GLU A 204 -11.59 9.10 18.53
CA GLU A 204 -13.03 8.95 18.64
C GLU A 204 -13.37 7.47 18.60
N GLU A 205 -14.10 7.00 19.60
CA GLU A 205 -14.66 5.65 19.57
C GLU A 205 -15.71 5.57 18.46
N ASN A 206 -15.43 4.82 17.41
CA ASN A 206 -16.41 4.44 16.41
C ASN A 206 -16.62 2.92 16.41
N SER A 207 -17.68 2.46 15.74
CA SER A 207 -18.06 1.03 15.73
C SER A 207 -17.00 0.13 15.10
N GLU A 208 -16.25 0.64 14.13
CA GLU A 208 -15.18 -0.08 13.44
C GLU A 208 -14.00 -0.30 14.38
N PHE A 209 -13.53 0.74 15.07
CA PHE A 209 -12.44 0.63 16.03
C PHE A 209 -12.82 -0.19 17.26
N GLN A 210 -14.08 -0.11 17.72
CA GLN A 210 -14.59 -0.98 18.77
C GLN A 210 -14.53 -2.46 18.39
N PHE A 211 -14.83 -2.80 17.13
CA PHE A 211 -14.68 -4.16 16.63
C PHE A 211 -13.20 -4.61 16.64
N LEU A 212 -12.29 -3.78 16.15
CA LEU A 212 -10.86 -4.09 16.11
C LEU A 212 -10.23 -4.21 17.51
N THR A 213 -10.71 -3.45 18.49
CA THR A 213 -10.21 -3.47 19.88
C THR A 213 -11.01 -4.37 20.82
N SER A 214 -12.00 -5.11 20.33
CA SER A 214 -12.95 -5.87 21.14
C SER A 214 -12.32 -6.94 22.02
N GLU A 215 -11.19 -7.48 21.64
CA GLU A 215 -10.48 -8.54 22.38
C GLU A 215 -9.48 -7.98 23.41
N LEU A 216 -9.20 -6.69 23.38
CA LEU A 216 -8.36 -6.04 24.38
C LEU A 216 -9.16 -5.83 25.68
N THR A 217 -8.56 -6.15 26.81
CA THR A 217 -9.18 -5.99 28.14
C THR A 217 -8.62 -4.80 28.92
N ASN A 218 -7.33 -4.49 28.72
CA ASN A 218 -6.67 -3.40 29.42
C ASN A 218 -7.05 -2.04 28.82
N PRO A 219 -7.47 -1.04 29.65
CA PRO A 219 -7.85 0.29 29.15
C PRO A 219 -6.74 1.02 28.39
N LEU A 220 -5.48 0.90 28.87
CA LEU A 220 -4.32 1.57 28.23
C LEU A 220 -4.00 0.96 26.87
N GLU A 221 -4.15 -0.37 26.71
CA GLU A 221 -4.04 -1.04 25.40
C GLU A 221 -5.12 -0.55 24.42
N LYS A 222 -6.37 -0.42 24.89
CA LYS A 222 -7.47 0.12 24.08
C LYS A 222 -7.21 1.54 23.64
N GLU A 223 -6.74 2.38 24.58
CA GLU A 223 -6.45 3.78 24.30
C GLU A 223 -5.36 3.93 23.24
N VAL A 224 -4.19 3.30 23.45
CA VAL A 224 -3.07 3.43 22.52
C VAL A 224 -3.42 2.86 21.14
N THR A 225 -4.13 1.73 21.09
CA THR A 225 -4.60 1.13 19.84
C THR A 225 -5.61 2.03 19.13
N GLY A 226 -6.54 2.63 19.87
CA GLY A 226 -7.50 3.60 19.32
C GLY A 226 -6.83 4.84 18.73
N LYS A 227 -5.79 5.37 19.38
CA LYS A 227 -4.99 6.48 18.85
C LYS A 227 -4.26 6.08 17.57
N LEU A 228 -3.66 4.88 17.52
CA LEU A 228 -3.00 4.35 16.33
C LEU A 228 -3.97 4.22 15.15
N LEU A 229 -5.15 3.64 15.37
CA LEU A 229 -6.19 3.50 14.35
C LEU A 229 -6.72 4.86 13.87
N SER A 230 -6.89 5.82 14.78
CA SER A 230 -7.30 7.18 14.44
C SER A 230 -6.26 7.90 13.57
N TYR A 231 -4.98 7.72 13.88
CA TYR A 231 -3.89 8.23 13.05
C TYR A 231 -3.92 7.63 11.64
N LEU A 232 -4.13 6.32 11.53
CA LEU A 232 -4.27 5.67 10.23
C LEU A 232 -5.48 6.19 9.45
N ALA A 233 -6.64 6.34 10.08
CA ALA A 233 -7.84 6.85 9.42
C ALA A 233 -7.63 8.26 8.85
N VAL A 234 -6.99 9.15 9.63
CA VAL A 234 -6.69 10.53 9.21
C VAL A 234 -5.65 10.58 8.09
N THR A 235 -4.65 9.69 8.13
CA THR A 235 -3.53 9.71 7.18
C THR A 235 -3.86 8.96 5.89
N GLN A 236 -4.52 7.80 5.97
CA GLN A 236 -4.79 6.96 4.81
C GLN A 236 -6.07 7.34 4.06
N LYS A 237 -7.09 7.84 4.78
CA LYS A 237 -8.39 8.27 4.21
C LYS A 237 -9.05 7.22 3.30
N ARG A 238 -8.84 5.95 3.60
CA ARG A 238 -9.32 4.78 2.87
C ARG A 238 -9.81 3.73 3.86
N SER A 239 -10.49 2.70 3.36
CA SER A 239 -10.88 1.55 4.18
C SER A 239 -9.66 0.86 4.80
N LEU A 240 -9.82 0.45 6.06
CA LEU A 240 -8.86 -0.32 6.84
C LEU A 240 -9.36 -1.76 7.10
N ASP A 241 -10.29 -2.25 6.29
CA ASP A 241 -11.01 -3.53 6.47
C ASP A 241 -10.07 -4.76 6.55
N HIS A 242 -8.84 -4.65 6.07
CA HIS A 242 -7.85 -5.72 6.15
C HIS A 242 -7.13 -5.78 7.50
N ILE A 243 -7.25 -4.76 8.34
CA ILE A 243 -6.65 -4.77 9.66
C ILE A 243 -7.36 -5.81 10.53
N GLN A 244 -6.57 -6.69 11.11
CA GLN A 244 -7.06 -7.75 11.99
C GLN A 244 -7.39 -7.18 13.37
N LYS A 245 -8.21 -7.90 14.14
CA LYS A 245 -8.44 -7.55 15.54
C LYS A 245 -7.15 -7.47 16.31
N ALA A 246 -7.04 -6.47 17.17
CA ALA A 246 -5.88 -6.26 18.02
C ALA A 246 -5.69 -7.43 18.98
N VAL A 247 -4.51 -7.99 18.98
CA VAL A 247 -4.12 -9.07 19.89
C VAL A 247 -3.20 -8.51 20.97
N ALA A 248 -3.63 -8.62 22.22
CA ALA A 248 -2.76 -8.31 23.36
C ALA A 248 -1.62 -9.33 23.45
N TYR A 249 -0.40 -8.87 23.68
CA TYR A 249 0.74 -9.75 23.92
C TYR A 249 1.50 -9.32 25.16
N GLN A 250 2.22 -10.27 25.75
CA GLN A 250 3.05 -10.02 26.91
C GLN A 250 4.51 -10.18 26.52
N PRO A 251 5.33 -9.12 26.60
CA PRO A 251 6.75 -9.19 26.28
C PRO A 251 7.50 -10.25 27.09
N ASP A 252 7.04 -10.53 28.32
CA ASP A 252 7.63 -11.52 29.20
C ASP A 252 7.48 -12.98 28.75
N HIS A 253 6.66 -13.25 27.73
CA HIS A 253 6.57 -14.57 27.10
C HIS A 253 7.74 -14.88 26.16
N PHE A 254 8.58 -13.88 25.88
CA PHE A 254 9.75 -14.00 25.02
C PHE A 254 11.04 -13.75 25.78
N LEU A 255 12.14 -14.28 25.25
CA LEU A 255 13.47 -14.01 25.78
C LEU A 255 13.75 -12.50 25.71
N LYS A 256 13.93 -11.87 26.87
CA LYS A 256 14.31 -10.47 26.94
C LYS A 256 15.74 -10.32 26.42
N MET A 257 15.88 -9.66 25.30
CA MET A 257 17.15 -9.24 24.73
C MET A 257 17.15 -7.73 24.63
N ASP A 258 18.07 -7.11 25.36
CA ASP A 258 18.22 -5.66 25.27
C ASP A 258 18.74 -5.22 23.89
N TYR A 259 18.57 -3.93 23.59
CA TYR A 259 18.98 -3.33 22.33
C TYR A 259 20.43 -3.66 21.96
N TYR A 260 21.37 -3.55 22.92
CA TYR A 260 22.79 -3.77 22.66
C TYR A 260 23.11 -5.24 22.40
N SER A 261 22.47 -6.15 23.13
CA SER A 261 22.62 -7.60 22.91
C SER A 261 22.14 -7.99 21.51
N LYS A 262 20.98 -7.52 21.08
CA LYS A 262 20.47 -7.75 19.72
C LYS A 262 21.42 -7.22 18.65
N PHE A 263 21.87 -5.99 18.82
CA PHE A 263 22.79 -5.33 17.89
C PHE A 263 24.10 -6.10 17.77
N ASN A 264 24.72 -6.47 18.91
CA ASN A 264 26.01 -7.15 18.91
C ASN A 264 25.96 -8.61 18.44
N LEU A 265 24.82 -9.30 18.60
CA LEU A 265 24.65 -10.67 18.11
C LEU A 265 24.42 -10.76 16.59
N GLU A 266 24.20 -9.63 15.92
CA GLU A 266 23.94 -9.59 14.47
C GLU A 266 22.87 -10.63 14.02
N LEU A 267 21.77 -10.73 14.76
CA LEU A 267 20.76 -11.76 14.48
C LEU A 267 20.08 -11.56 13.13
N THR A 268 19.71 -10.32 12.83
CA THR A 268 18.92 -9.97 11.63
C THR A 268 19.58 -8.92 10.77
N GLN A 269 20.48 -8.10 11.32
CA GLN A 269 21.22 -7.05 10.62
C GLN A 269 22.69 -7.06 11.00
N SER A 270 23.57 -6.89 10.00
CA SER A 270 25.00 -6.77 10.21
C SER A 270 25.38 -5.37 10.72
N ILE A 271 26.19 -5.28 11.75
CA ILE A 271 26.73 -4.03 12.31
C ILE A 271 27.44 -3.22 11.25
N ARG A 272 28.21 -3.90 10.38
CA ARG A 272 29.07 -3.24 9.40
C ARG A 272 28.29 -2.64 8.23
N THR A 273 27.22 -3.30 7.77
CA THR A 273 26.56 -2.95 6.52
C THR A 273 25.08 -2.59 6.67
N GLY A 274 24.48 -2.84 7.84
CA GLY A 274 23.03 -2.74 8.06
C GLY A 274 22.19 -3.75 7.25
N LYS A 275 22.86 -4.68 6.51
CA LYS A 275 22.19 -5.64 5.63
C LYS A 275 22.01 -7.00 6.31
N LYS A 276 21.11 -7.81 5.77
CA LYS A 276 20.87 -9.19 6.21
C LYS A 276 22.08 -10.11 6.02
N GLN A 277 22.89 -9.90 4.99
CA GLN A 277 23.99 -10.78 4.63
C GLN A 277 25.05 -10.90 5.75
N GLY A 278 25.39 -12.13 6.11
CA GLY A 278 26.33 -12.45 7.19
C GLY A 278 25.71 -12.61 8.57
N THR A 279 24.40 -12.48 8.70
CA THR A 279 23.65 -12.63 9.97
C THR A 279 23.14 -14.05 10.17
N LEU A 280 22.63 -14.34 11.40
CA LEU A 280 21.97 -15.62 11.67
C LEU A 280 20.73 -15.82 10.79
N LEU A 281 19.93 -14.77 10.60
CA LEU A 281 18.77 -14.81 9.69
C LEU A 281 19.16 -15.16 8.24
N TRP A 282 20.29 -14.60 7.76
CA TRP A 282 20.77 -14.91 6.41
C TRP A 282 21.14 -16.39 6.27
N LEU A 283 21.76 -16.98 7.30
CA LEU A 283 22.12 -18.40 7.29
C LEU A 283 20.89 -19.32 7.31
N LEU A 284 19.87 -18.96 8.09
CA LEU A 284 18.71 -19.83 8.34
C LEU A 284 17.56 -19.65 7.34
N ASP A 285 17.49 -18.53 6.62
CA ASP A 285 16.34 -18.22 5.76
C ASP A 285 16.35 -18.99 4.43
N GLU A 286 15.83 -20.19 4.50
CA GLU A 286 15.49 -21.05 3.37
C GLU A 286 13.97 -21.07 3.08
N THR A 287 13.23 -20.10 3.65
CA THR A 287 11.78 -20.02 3.50
C THR A 287 11.35 -19.82 2.05
N LYS A 288 10.27 -20.49 1.66
CA LYS A 288 9.76 -20.47 0.27
C LYS A 288 8.73 -19.37 0.02
N THR A 289 8.20 -18.76 1.08
CA THR A 289 7.22 -17.67 1.00
C THR A 289 7.73 -16.41 1.69
N ALA A 290 7.22 -15.24 1.28
CA ALA A 290 7.50 -13.97 1.94
C ALA A 290 7.00 -13.97 3.39
N MET A 291 5.78 -14.48 3.62
CA MET A 291 5.16 -14.65 4.95
C MET A 291 6.04 -15.50 5.88
N GLY A 292 6.55 -16.64 5.36
CA GLY A 292 7.47 -17.49 6.12
C GLY A 292 8.77 -16.78 6.49
N GLY A 293 9.30 -15.94 5.58
CA GLY A 293 10.49 -15.13 5.87
C GLY A 293 10.26 -14.09 6.97
N ARG A 294 9.11 -13.41 6.96
CA ARG A 294 8.70 -12.48 8.04
C ARG A 294 8.55 -13.21 9.38
N LEU A 295 7.88 -14.35 9.37
CA LEU A 295 7.70 -15.15 10.58
C LEU A 295 9.03 -15.66 11.15
N LEU A 296 9.94 -16.13 10.31
CA LEU A 296 11.27 -16.56 10.76
C LEU A 296 12.06 -15.40 11.39
N LYS A 297 12.00 -14.22 10.81
CA LYS A 297 12.61 -13.00 11.38
C LYS A 297 12.01 -12.68 12.74
N GLN A 298 10.67 -12.69 12.87
CA GLN A 298 10.00 -12.48 14.16
C GLN A 298 10.41 -13.51 15.22
N TRP A 299 10.60 -14.78 14.85
CA TRP A 299 11.06 -15.81 15.77
C TRP A 299 12.48 -15.58 16.28
N LEU A 300 13.36 -15.03 15.45
CA LEU A 300 14.72 -14.66 15.84
C LEU A 300 14.74 -13.40 16.71
N ASP A 301 13.88 -12.44 16.40
CA ASP A 301 13.76 -11.19 17.15
C ASP A 301 13.11 -11.40 18.53
N ARG A 302 12.23 -12.41 18.66
CA ARG A 302 11.47 -12.73 19.89
C ARG A 302 11.46 -14.23 20.16
N PRO A 303 12.59 -14.83 20.60
CA PRO A 303 12.64 -16.25 20.93
C PRO A 303 11.71 -16.61 22.09
N LEU A 304 11.06 -17.76 21.99
CA LEU A 304 10.20 -18.29 23.07
C LEU A 304 11.01 -18.67 24.28
N ILE A 305 10.41 -18.56 25.48
CA ILE A 305 10.97 -19.05 26.74
C ILE A 305 10.14 -20.19 27.35
N GLN A 306 8.90 -20.35 26.94
CA GLN A 306 8.05 -21.43 27.47
C GLN A 306 8.44 -22.76 26.84
N GLN A 307 8.88 -23.70 27.69
CA GLN A 307 9.37 -25.00 27.25
C GLN A 307 8.35 -25.79 26.41
N SER A 308 7.06 -25.74 26.76
CA SER A 308 6.00 -26.42 26.00
C SER A 308 5.87 -25.89 24.56
N GLN A 309 5.95 -24.58 24.39
CA GLN A 309 5.87 -23.97 23.05
C GLN A 309 7.13 -24.25 22.22
N ILE A 310 8.30 -24.28 22.88
CA ILE A 310 9.57 -24.65 22.22
C ILE A 310 9.51 -26.09 21.76
N ALA A 311 9.07 -27.01 22.65
CA ALA A 311 8.93 -28.42 22.34
C ALA A 311 7.96 -28.65 21.16
N ALA A 312 6.79 -28.00 21.17
CA ALA A 312 5.83 -28.12 20.08
C ALA A 312 6.42 -27.70 18.71
N ARG A 313 7.22 -26.61 18.65
CA ARG A 313 7.92 -26.26 17.42
C ARG A 313 8.97 -27.28 17.00
N GLN A 314 9.71 -27.84 17.97
CA GLN A 314 10.72 -28.86 17.72
C GLN A 314 10.08 -30.15 17.22
N ASP A 315 8.93 -30.55 17.77
CA ASP A 315 8.19 -31.73 17.35
C ASP A 315 7.65 -31.59 15.90
N GLN A 316 7.14 -30.40 15.52
CA GLN A 316 6.77 -30.11 14.15
C GLN A 316 7.96 -30.20 13.19
N VAL A 317 9.11 -29.66 13.56
CA VAL A 317 10.34 -29.77 12.76
C VAL A 317 10.78 -31.23 12.63
N ALA A 318 10.77 -31.98 13.74
CA ALA A 318 11.12 -33.40 13.74
C ALA A 318 10.20 -34.22 12.82
N ALA A 319 8.89 -33.97 12.88
CA ALA A 319 7.93 -34.62 12.01
C ALA A 319 8.27 -34.40 10.50
N LEU A 320 8.58 -33.17 10.11
CA LEU A 320 8.98 -32.86 8.75
C LEU A 320 10.37 -33.39 8.36
N ILE A 321 11.29 -33.57 9.30
CA ILE A 321 12.57 -34.22 9.04
C ILE A 321 12.36 -35.69 8.66
N HIS A 322 11.46 -36.39 9.35
CA HIS A 322 11.14 -37.81 9.08
C HIS A 322 10.29 -37.96 7.83
N ALA A 323 9.40 -37.06 7.52
CA ALA A 323 8.53 -37.08 6.34
C ALA A 323 9.25 -36.45 5.13
N PHE A 324 10.27 -37.14 4.60
CA PHE A 324 11.17 -36.55 3.57
C PHE A 324 10.44 -36.22 2.26
N PHE A 325 9.56 -37.07 1.78
CA PHE A 325 8.84 -36.86 0.51
C PHE A 325 7.77 -35.78 0.69
N GLU A 326 6.97 -35.87 1.74
CA GLU A 326 5.92 -34.91 2.07
C GLU A 326 6.52 -33.51 2.28
N ARG A 327 7.69 -33.43 2.90
CA ARG A 327 8.42 -32.17 3.04
C ARG A 327 8.85 -31.59 1.69
N ALA A 328 9.34 -32.42 0.77
CA ALA A 328 9.72 -31.98 -0.57
C ALA A 328 8.51 -31.46 -1.34
N ASP A 329 7.40 -32.19 -1.29
CA ASP A 329 6.14 -31.79 -1.93
C ASP A 329 5.58 -30.49 -1.31
N LEU A 330 5.65 -30.35 0.01
CA LEU A 330 5.26 -29.15 0.72
C LEU A 330 6.11 -27.94 0.29
N GLN A 331 7.43 -28.11 0.19
CA GLN A 331 8.32 -27.06 -0.27
C GLN A 331 7.99 -26.62 -1.70
N GLU A 332 7.67 -27.57 -2.60
CA GLU A 332 7.26 -27.25 -3.96
C GLU A 332 5.92 -26.49 -3.98
N ALA A 333 4.91 -26.96 -3.24
CA ALA A 333 3.62 -26.29 -3.15
C ALA A 333 3.77 -24.84 -2.63
N LEU A 334 4.59 -24.63 -1.60
CA LEU A 334 4.85 -23.31 -1.02
C LEU A 334 5.51 -22.34 -2.01
N THR A 335 6.29 -22.82 -3.00
CA THR A 335 6.85 -21.92 -4.04
C THR A 335 5.80 -21.27 -4.92
N LYS A 336 4.60 -21.82 -4.96
CA LYS A 336 3.44 -21.32 -5.74
C LYS A 336 2.52 -20.42 -4.91
N VAL A 337 2.82 -20.25 -3.61
CA VAL A 337 2.07 -19.38 -2.69
C VAL A 337 2.72 -18.01 -2.68
N TYR A 338 2.01 -17.02 -3.23
CA TYR A 338 2.38 -15.61 -3.17
C TYR A 338 2.08 -15.01 -1.79
N ASP A 339 2.38 -13.75 -1.62
CA ASP A 339 2.18 -13.03 -0.36
C ASP A 339 0.69 -12.71 -0.11
N LEU A 340 -0.04 -13.67 0.46
CA LEU A 340 -1.47 -13.56 0.71
C LEU A 340 -1.83 -12.39 1.63
N GLU A 341 -1.00 -12.10 2.65
CA GLU A 341 -1.22 -11.01 3.58
C GLU A 341 -1.21 -9.66 2.83
N ARG A 342 -0.17 -9.41 2.03
CA ARG A 342 -0.05 -8.17 1.25
C ARG A 342 -1.04 -8.10 0.09
N LEU A 343 -1.41 -9.23 -0.49
CA LEU A 343 -2.47 -9.27 -1.51
C LEU A 343 -3.82 -8.86 -0.91
N ALA A 344 -4.17 -9.37 0.28
CA ALA A 344 -5.38 -8.96 0.99
C ALA A 344 -5.37 -7.46 1.32
N GLY A 345 -4.24 -6.93 1.80
CA GLY A 345 -4.06 -5.49 2.02
C GLY A 345 -4.31 -4.67 0.76
N ARG A 346 -3.72 -5.05 -0.39
CA ARG A 346 -3.96 -4.34 -1.67
C ARG A 346 -5.41 -4.41 -2.13
N VAL A 347 -6.10 -5.52 -1.90
CA VAL A 347 -7.54 -5.63 -2.21
C VAL A 347 -8.34 -4.63 -1.39
N ALA A 348 -8.13 -4.57 -0.07
CA ALA A 348 -8.84 -3.65 0.81
C ALA A 348 -8.55 -2.17 0.48
N PHE A 349 -7.30 -1.85 0.13
CA PHE A 349 -6.89 -0.52 -0.30
C PHE A 349 -7.39 -0.12 -1.69
N GLY A 350 -7.91 -1.07 -2.48
CA GLY A 350 -8.33 -0.83 -3.86
C GLY A 350 -7.17 -0.57 -4.82
N SER A 351 -5.93 -0.94 -4.45
CA SER A 351 -4.74 -0.81 -5.29
C SER A 351 -4.41 -2.10 -6.07
N VAL A 352 -5.22 -3.13 -5.90
CA VAL A 352 -5.08 -4.43 -6.56
C VAL A 352 -5.26 -4.32 -8.08
N ASN A 353 -4.47 -5.07 -8.83
CA ASN A 353 -4.60 -5.21 -10.27
C ASN A 353 -4.98 -6.64 -10.69
N GLY A 354 -5.21 -6.88 -11.99
CA GLY A 354 -5.61 -8.20 -12.47
C GLY A 354 -4.58 -9.31 -12.21
N ARG A 355 -3.28 -9.00 -12.26
CA ARG A 355 -2.21 -9.98 -11.94
C ARG A 355 -2.18 -10.34 -10.47
N ASP A 356 -2.42 -9.37 -9.58
CA ASP A 356 -2.53 -9.62 -8.15
C ASP A 356 -3.66 -10.62 -7.84
N LEU A 357 -4.80 -10.49 -8.52
CA LEU A 357 -5.92 -11.43 -8.37
C LEU A 357 -5.57 -12.83 -8.88
N ILE A 358 -4.83 -12.95 -9.99
CA ILE A 358 -4.33 -14.25 -10.48
C ILE A 358 -3.34 -14.87 -9.47
N GLN A 359 -2.45 -14.07 -8.87
CA GLN A 359 -1.54 -14.54 -7.81
C GLN A 359 -2.31 -15.01 -6.58
N LEU A 360 -3.35 -14.28 -6.17
CA LEU A 360 -4.25 -14.67 -5.08
C LEU A 360 -4.91 -16.03 -5.39
N ARG A 361 -5.55 -16.18 -6.55
CA ARG A 361 -6.15 -17.45 -6.98
C ARG A 361 -5.13 -18.60 -6.96
N THR A 362 -3.97 -18.40 -7.57
CA THR A 362 -2.91 -19.41 -7.64
C THR A 362 -2.47 -19.87 -6.26
N SER A 363 -2.35 -18.93 -5.32
CA SER A 363 -1.99 -19.23 -3.93
C SER A 363 -3.09 -20.01 -3.21
N LEU A 364 -4.35 -19.59 -3.35
CA LEU A 364 -5.48 -20.26 -2.73
C LEU A 364 -5.68 -21.68 -3.27
N GLN A 365 -5.38 -21.93 -4.55
CA GLN A 365 -5.39 -23.26 -5.15
C GLN A 365 -4.37 -24.21 -4.53
N GLN A 366 -3.31 -23.72 -3.86
CA GLN A 366 -2.35 -24.56 -3.15
C GLN A 366 -2.87 -25.05 -1.79
N VAL A 367 -3.83 -24.37 -1.18
CA VAL A 367 -4.33 -24.68 0.17
C VAL A 367 -4.81 -26.13 0.29
N PRO A 368 -5.65 -26.68 -0.62
CA PRO A 368 -6.05 -28.09 -0.57
C PRO A 368 -4.87 -29.07 -0.67
N TYR A 369 -3.85 -28.75 -1.50
CA TYR A 369 -2.65 -29.60 -1.62
C TYR A 369 -1.83 -29.59 -0.34
N ILE A 370 -1.60 -28.41 0.23
CA ILE A 370 -0.88 -28.27 1.50
C ILE A 370 -1.63 -29.02 2.61
N HIS A 371 -2.95 -28.87 2.66
CA HIS A 371 -3.79 -29.58 3.62
C HIS A 371 -3.65 -31.10 3.48
N ALA A 372 -3.72 -31.63 2.24
CA ALA A 372 -3.58 -33.06 1.97
C ALA A 372 -2.19 -33.60 2.35
N ILE A 373 -1.10 -32.84 2.04
CA ILE A 373 0.27 -33.21 2.41
C ILE A 373 0.42 -33.30 3.93
N LEU A 374 -0.01 -32.25 4.65
CA LEU A 374 0.10 -32.20 6.12
C LEU A 374 -0.77 -33.28 6.80
N SER A 375 -1.95 -33.58 6.25
CA SER A 375 -2.82 -34.65 6.74
C SER A 375 -2.21 -36.07 6.56
N GLY A 376 -1.30 -36.22 5.62
CA GLY A 376 -0.56 -37.45 5.38
C GLY A 376 0.62 -37.67 6.35
N ILE A 377 1.03 -36.64 7.08
CA ILE A 377 2.08 -36.75 8.08
C ILE A 377 1.44 -37.19 9.42
N ASP A 378 1.77 -38.39 9.88
CA ASP A 378 1.18 -38.96 11.10
C ASP A 378 1.72 -38.31 12.38
N HIS A 379 1.25 -37.11 12.65
CA HIS A 379 1.52 -36.40 13.89
C HIS A 379 0.36 -35.47 14.25
N GLY A 380 -0.14 -35.56 15.49
CA GLY A 380 -1.18 -34.70 16.04
C GLY A 380 -0.83 -33.21 16.09
N GLU A 381 0.43 -32.88 15.85
CA GLU A 381 1.02 -31.53 15.85
C GLU A 381 0.42 -30.60 14.77
N TRP A 382 -0.20 -31.16 13.74
CA TRP A 382 -0.79 -30.40 12.64
C TRP A 382 -2.30 -30.15 12.78
N SER A 383 -2.96 -30.76 13.77
CA SER A 383 -4.42 -30.76 13.88
C SER A 383 -5.00 -29.36 14.01
N GLU A 384 -4.40 -28.49 14.80
CA GLU A 384 -4.85 -27.10 14.93
C GLU A 384 -4.64 -26.33 13.62
N LEU A 385 -3.49 -26.48 12.98
CA LEU A 385 -3.20 -25.83 11.70
C LEU A 385 -4.16 -26.28 10.61
N LEU A 386 -4.44 -27.60 10.52
CA LEU A 386 -5.36 -28.16 9.52
C LEU A 386 -6.80 -27.63 9.69
N THR A 387 -7.27 -27.42 10.92
CA THR A 387 -8.60 -26.84 11.14
C THR A 387 -8.71 -25.38 10.68
N ARG A 388 -7.59 -24.68 10.56
CA ARG A 388 -7.50 -23.27 10.13
C ARG A 388 -7.22 -23.11 8.63
N LEU A 389 -6.82 -24.18 7.93
CA LEU A 389 -6.57 -24.18 6.50
C LEU A 389 -7.86 -24.50 5.73
N GLU A 390 -8.72 -23.51 5.58
CA GLU A 390 -9.97 -23.66 4.84
C GLU A 390 -9.77 -23.34 3.34
N PRO A 391 -10.18 -24.24 2.42
CA PRO A 391 -10.20 -23.93 0.99
C PRO A 391 -11.23 -22.83 0.72
N MET A 392 -10.86 -21.86 -0.12
CA MET A 392 -11.74 -20.78 -0.55
C MET A 392 -12.20 -21.01 -2.00
N ASP A 393 -12.85 -22.14 -2.27
CA ASP A 393 -13.20 -22.58 -3.61
C ASP A 393 -14.10 -21.60 -4.35
N ASP A 394 -15.03 -20.95 -3.66
CA ASP A 394 -15.92 -19.95 -4.24
C ASP A 394 -15.13 -18.74 -4.75
N LEU A 395 -14.16 -18.26 -3.97
CA LEU A 395 -13.30 -17.14 -4.35
C LEU A 395 -12.36 -17.51 -5.50
N VAL A 396 -11.77 -18.71 -5.45
CA VAL A 396 -10.94 -19.25 -6.52
C VAL A 396 -11.76 -19.33 -7.82
N SER A 397 -12.97 -19.86 -7.76
CA SER A 397 -13.86 -19.99 -8.91
C SER A 397 -14.29 -18.62 -9.45
N LEU A 398 -14.60 -17.66 -8.58
CA LEU A 398 -14.95 -16.31 -8.99
C LEU A 398 -13.80 -15.64 -9.76
N ILE A 399 -12.59 -15.70 -9.23
CA ILE A 399 -11.43 -15.07 -9.90
C ILE A 399 -11.13 -15.81 -11.22
N ASP A 400 -11.21 -17.14 -11.22
CA ASP A 400 -10.95 -17.94 -12.39
C ASP A 400 -11.94 -17.65 -13.53
N THR A 401 -13.21 -17.44 -13.21
CA THR A 401 -14.23 -17.11 -14.23
C THR A 401 -14.18 -15.67 -14.68
N ALA A 402 -13.73 -14.76 -13.81
CA ALA A 402 -13.79 -13.31 -14.07
C ALA A 402 -12.54 -12.74 -14.74
N ILE A 403 -11.34 -13.19 -14.35
CA ILE A 403 -10.07 -12.50 -14.67
C ILE A 403 -9.29 -13.26 -15.74
N ASN A 404 -8.79 -12.55 -16.75
CA ASN A 404 -7.92 -13.11 -17.77
C ASN A 404 -6.57 -13.52 -17.20
N GLU A 405 -6.02 -14.66 -17.64
CA GLU A 405 -4.70 -15.16 -17.22
C GLU A 405 -3.57 -14.17 -17.54
N ASP A 406 -3.66 -13.51 -18.71
CA ASP A 406 -2.69 -12.54 -19.18
C ASP A 406 -3.14 -11.09 -18.88
N ALA A 407 -3.82 -10.88 -17.73
CA ALA A 407 -4.28 -9.55 -17.36
C ALA A 407 -3.12 -8.54 -17.32
N PRO A 408 -3.27 -7.34 -17.91
CA PRO A 408 -2.25 -6.32 -17.88
C PRO A 408 -2.10 -5.70 -16.47
N LEU A 409 -0.99 -4.99 -16.25
CA LEU A 409 -0.75 -4.29 -14.97
C LEU A 409 -1.69 -3.10 -14.78
N GLN A 410 -1.98 -2.37 -15.88
CA GLN A 410 -2.79 -1.17 -15.80
C GLN A 410 -4.21 -1.45 -16.26
N VAL A 411 -5.18 -1.03 -15.44
CA VAL A 411 -6.62 -1.17 -15.77
C VAL A 411 -6.98 -0.47 -17.08
N THR A 412 -6.29 0.63 -17.40
CA THR A 412 -6.50 1.41 -18.62
C THR A 412 -6.13 0.68 -19.92
N GLU A 413 -5.33 -0.38 -19.83
CA GLU A 413 -4.97 -1.22 -20.98
C GLU A 413 -6.15 -2.11 -21.45
N GLY A 414 -7.15 -2.32 -20.58
CA GLY A 414 -8.29 -3.21 -20.84
C GLY A 414 -7.91 -4.68 -20.76
N ASN A 415 -8.78 -5.56 -21.25
CA ASN A 415 -8.57 -7.01 -21.30
C ASN A 415 -8.33 -7.70 -19.93
N ILE A 416 -8.89 -7.13 -18.84
CA ILE A 416 -8.77 -7.70 -17.49
C ILE A 416 -9.84 -8.76 -17.26
N ILE A 417 -11.09 -8.46 -17.60
CA ILE A 417 -12.24 -9.33 -17.41
C ILE A 417 -12.36 -10.32 -18.57
N LYS A 418 -12.63 -11.58 -18.32
CA LYS A 418 -12.90 -12.60 -19.34
C LYS A 418 -14.17 -12.28 -20.13
N ASP A 419 -14.19 -12.65 -21.42
CA ASP A 419 -15.42 -12.63 -22.23
C ASP A 419 -16.42 -13.66 -21.64
N GLY A 420 -17.69 -13.31 -21.56
CA GLY A 420 -18.75 -14.16 -20.98
C GLY A 420 -18.97 -13.97 -19.46
N PHE A 421 -18.16 -13.16 -18.79
CA PHE A 421 -18.36 -12.88 -17.37
C PHE A 421 -19.41 -11.82 -17.10
N ASN A 422 -19.51 -10.79 -17.99
CA ASN A 422 -20.48 -9.72 -17.83
C ASN A 422 -21.10 -9.36 -19.18
N ASP A 423 -22.39 -9.64 -19.35
CA ASP A 423 -23.13 -9.45 -20.59
C ASP A 423 -23.07 -7.99 -21.13
N GLN A 424 -23.09 -7.02 -20.23
CA GLN A 424 -23.06 -5.61 -20.63
C GLN A 424 -21.67 -5.23 -21.18
N LEU A 425 -20.60 -5.73 -20.57
CA LEU A 425 -19.24 -5.53 -21.06
C LEU A 425 -19.04 -6.20 -22.42
N ASP A 426 -19.58 -7.40 -22.58
CA ASP A 426 -19.50 -8.14 -23.85
C ASP A 426 -20.25 -7.42 -24.96
N GLN A 427 -21.43 -6.85 -24.68
CA GLN A 427 -22.15 -5.99 -25.62
C GLN A 427 -21.32 -4.76 -26.04
N TYR A 428 -20.65 -4.10 -25.07
CA TYR A 428 -19.78 -2.96 -25.40
C TYR A 428 -18.57 -3.38 -26.25
N ARG A 429 -17.96 -4.52 -25.94
CA ARG A 429 -16.86 -5.07 -26.74
C ARG A 429 -17.30 -5.45 -28.14
N GLU A 430 -18.47 -6.09 -28.27
CA GLU A 430 -19.05 -6.42 -29.55
C GLU A 430 -19.36 -5.16 -30.39
N ALA A 431 -19.97 -4.13 -29.77
CA ALA A 431 -20.20 -2.86 -30.39
C ALA A 431 -18.90 -2.18 -30.88
N MET A 432 -17.81 -2.27 -30.05
CA MET A 432 -16.50 -1.73 -30.44
C MET A 432 -15.85 -2.54 -31.59
N ARG A 433 -15.94 -3.87 -31.56
CA ARG A 433 -15.41 -4.75 -32.61
C ARG A 433 -16.19 -4.57 -33.93
N ASN A 434 -17.51 -4.56 -33.83
CA ASN A 434 -18.41 -4.39 -34.97
C ASN A 434 -18.50 -2.95 -35.41
N GLY A 435 -18.23 -1.98 -34.58
CA GLY A 435 -18.21 -0.57 -34.94
C GLY A 435 -17.28 -0.26 -36.12
N LYS A 436 -16.09 -0.87 -36.16
CA LYS A 436 -15.20 -0.75 -37.33
C LYS A 436 -15.78 -1.40 -38.58
N LYS A 437 -16.45 -2.53 -38.47
CA LYS A 437 -17.11 -3.22 -39.58
C LYS A 437 -18.31 -2.41 -40.03
N TRP A 438 -19.14 -1.93 -39.12
CA TRP A 438 -20.28 -1.08 -39.40
C TRP A 438 -19.88 0.24 -40.09
N LEU A 439 -18.78 0.87 -39.63
CA LEU A 439 -18.23 2.07 -40.26
C LEU A 439 -17.73 1.78 -41.68
N ALA A 440 -17.09 0.64 -41.92
CA ALA A 440 -16.68 0.22 -43.25
C ALA A 440 -17.88 -0.09 -44.16
N GLU A 441 -18.92 -0.71 -43.63
CA GLU A 441 -20.18 -0.97 -44.34
C GLU A 441 -20.93 0.33 -44.64
N LEU A 442 -20.97 1.27 -43.66
CA LEU A 442 -21.53 2.62 -43.87
C LEU A 442 -20.77 3.37 -44.98
N GLU A 443 -19.45 3.35 -44.92
CA GLU A 443 -18.58 3.98 -45.92
C GLU A 443 -18.86 3.40 -47.33
N ALA A 444 -18.95 2.07 -47.41
CA ALA A 444 -19.26 1.38 -48.66
C ALA A 444 -20.68 1.75 -49.17
N LYS A 445 -21.67 1.76 -48.28
CA LYS A 445 -23.06 2.13 -48.62
C LYS A 445 -23.18 3.58 -49.08
N GLU A 446 -22.52 4.51 -48.40
CA GLU A 446 -22.54 5.92 -48.77
C GLU A 446 -21.77 6.18 -50.06
N ARG A 447 -20.67 5.48 -50.32
CA ARG A 447 -19.97 5.52 -51.61
C ARG A 447 -20.88 5.06 -52.77
N GLN A 448 -21.65 4.00 -52.54
CA GLN A 448 -22.58 3.48 -53.57
C GLN A 448 -23.77 4.41 -53.78
N ALA A 449 -24.34 4.96 -52.71
CA ALA A 449 -25.50 5.85 -52.80
C ALA A 449 -25.18 7.21 -53.41
N THR A 450 -23.99 7.77 -53.11
CA THR A 450 -23.55 9.08 -53.64
C THR A 450 -22.78 9.00 -54.96
N GLY A 451 -22.30 7.80 -55.33
CA GLY A 451 -21.39 7.63 -56.48
C GLY A 451 -19.96 8.17 -56.23
N ILE A 452 -19.66 8.64 -55.01
CA ILE A 452 -18.39 9.27 -54.68
C ILE A 452 -17.40 8.21 -54.15
N LYS A 453 -16.51 7.78 -55.03
CA LYS A 453 -15.52 6.73 -54.71
C LYS A 453 -14.53 7.08 -53.61
N ASN A 454 -14.27 8.36 -53.37
CA ASN A 454 -13.29 8.87 -52.42
C ASN A 454 -13.91 9.29 -51.10
N LEU A 455 -15.19 9.05 -50.86
CA LEU A 455 -15.85 9.30 -49.58
C LEU A 455 -15.19 8.42 -48.51
N LYS A 456 -14.86 9.00 -47.37
CA LYS A 456 -14.26 8.31 -46.19
C LYS A 456 -15.03 8.66 -44.94
N VAL A 457 -15.10 7.70 -44.03
CA VAL A 457 -15.55 7.94 -42.67
C VAL A 457 -14.31 8.03 -41.77
N GLY A 458 -14.11 9.16 -41.10
CA GLY A 458 -12.99 9.44 -40.24
C GLY A 458 -13.44 9.64 -38.77
N PHE A 459 -12.48 9.63 -37.86
CA PHE A 459 -12.70 9.96 -36.46
C PHE A 459 -11.73 11.05 -36.00
N ASN A 460 -12.27 12.03 -35.29
CA ASN A 460 -11.49 13.09 -34.67
C ASN A 460 -11.90 13.20 -33.19
N ARG A 461 -10.92 13.34 -32.29
CA ARG A 461 -11.17 13.44 -30.84
C ARG A 461 -12.05 14.61 -30.44
N VAL A 462 -12.08 15.67 -31.22
CA VAL A 462 -12.85 16.90 -30.94
C VAL A 462 -14.29 16.79 -31.47
N PHE A 463 -14.47 16.25 -32.67
CA PHE A 463 -15.77 16.22 -33.36
C PHE A 463 -16.43 14.83 -33.42
N GLY A 464 -15.73 13.78 -32.98
CA GLY A 464 -16.22 12.41 -33.10
C GLY A 464 -16.06 11.84 -34.52
N TYR A 465 -17.01 11.02 -34.98
CA TYR A 465 -17.04 10.48 -36.32
C TYR A 465 -17.56 11.50 -37.28
N TYR A 466 -16.93 11.58 -38.48
CA TYR A 466 -17.32 12.49 -39.55
C TYR A 466 -17.17 11.82 -40.92
N ILE A 467 -17.95 12.32 -41.89
CA ILE A 467 -17.85 11.89 -43.28
C ILE A 467 -17.05 12.95 -44.07
N GLU A 468 -16.00 12.49 -44.74
CA GLU A 468 -15.09 13.34 -45.52
C GLU A 468 -15.36 13.15 -46.99
N VAL A 469 -15.64 14.28 -47.70
CA VAL A 469 -15.80 14.36 -49.12
C VAL A 469 -14.93 15.48 -49.69
N THR A 470 -14.22 15.21 -50.79
CA THR A 470 -13.38 16.21 -51.44
C THR A 470 -14.22 17.30 -52.07
N LYS A 471 -13.73 18.55 -52.08
CA LYS A 471 -14.45 19.72 -52.63
C LYS A 471 -14.95 19.53 -54.06
N SER A 472 -14.21 18.77 -54.87
CA SER A 472 -14.58 18.46 -56.27
C SER A 472 -15.82 17.56 -56.41
N ASN A 473 -16.18 16.84 -55.33
CA ASN A 473 -17.32 15.91 -55.32
C ASN A 473 -18.55 16.44 -54.57
N LEU A 474 -18.48 17.68 -54.06
CA LEU A 474 -19.61 18.28 -53.33
C LEU A 474 -20.85 18.46 -54.23
N THR A 475 -20.68 18.64 -55.53
CA THR A 475 -21.79 18.76 -56.51
C THR A 475 -22.56 17.45 -56.70
N ASN A 476 -22.00 16.31 -56.26
CA ASN A 476 -22.65 14.99 -56.35
C ASN A 476 -23.41 14.62 -55.07
N LEU A 477 -23.42 15.52 -54.08
CA LEU A 477 -24.18 15.34 -52.84
C LEU A 477 -25.57 15.95 -52.98
N GLU A 478 -26.60 15.19 -52.60
CA GLU A 478 -27.97 15.72 -52.49
C GLU A 478 -28.04 16.72 -51.33
N GLU A 479 -28.69 17.85 -51.56
CA GLU A 479 -28.86 18.90 -50.56
C GLU A 479 -29.68 18.38 -49.36
N GLY A 480 -29.13 18.46 -48.12
CA GLY A 480 -29.81 18.00 -46.93
C GLY A 480 -29.58 16.52 -46.55
N ARG A 481 -28.66 15.81 -47.20
CA ARG A 481 -28.33 14.40 -46.87
C ARG A 481 -27.50 14.25 -45.58
N TYR A 482 -26.70 15.25 -45.26
CA TYR A 482 -25.82 15.26 -44.05
C TYR A 482 -25.97 16.59 -43.31
#